data_2e52a60f3185697e162782f72f3dd2ca
#
_entry.id   2e52a60f3185697e162782f72f3dd2ca
#
_cell.length_a   1.000
_cell.length_b   1.000
_cell.length_c   1.000
_cell.angle_alpha   90.00
_cell.angle_beta   90.00
_cell.angle_gamma   90.00
#
_symmetry.space_group_name_H-M   'P 1'
#
loop_
_entity.id
_entity.type
_entity.pdbx_description
1 polymer ?
#
loop_
_entity_poly.entity_id
_entity_poly.type
_entity_poly.pdbx_seq_one_letter_code
_entity_poly.pdbx_strand_id
1 'polypeptide(L)'
;MVRVVIYGEKPTDIEGLEKMLCEILTENRRWPMIHTYISDLDAYLHFVKGNPYLIMLAYVQGRQGVEIVEKIRENNPAASLIWLSGRDNALESWRLHVTAFGVFPTKKEELEELLAACSESLLDRKKKYFVQVGNRLK
;
A
#
# COMPACT_ATOMS: atom_id res chain seq x y z
N MET A 1 8.05 14.41 2.59
CA MET A 1 8.28 13.38 1.59
C MET A 1 7.69 12.06 2.06
N VAL A 2 6.99 11.39 1.17
CA VAL A 2 6.41 10.07 1.46
C VAL A 2 7.09 9.03 0.59
N ARG A 3 7.65 8.01 1.20
CA ARG A 3 8.32 6.95 0.47
C ARG A 3 7.42 5.73 0.38
N VAL A 4 7.22 5.25 -0.84
CA VAL A 4 6.45 4.04 -1.11
C VAL A 4 7.32 3.10 -1.91
N VAL A 5 7.34 1.84 -1.53
CA VAL A 5 8.06 0.84 -2.29
C VAL A 5 7.08 -0.23 -2.75
N ILE A 6 7.09 -0.50 -4.04
CA ILE A 6 6.14 -1.44 -4.67
C ILE A 6 6.86 -2.69 -5.12
N TYR A 7 6.29 -3.84 -4.83
CA TYR A 7 6.74 -5.11 -5.38
C TYR A 7 5.64 -5.67 -6.27
N GLY A 8 5.97 -6.11 -7.46
CA GLY A 8 5.02 -6.75 -8.35
C GLY A 8 5.70 -7.64 -9.36
N GLU A 9 4.88 -8.33 -10.14
CA GLU A 9 5.39 -9.30 -11.13
C GLU A 9 5.26 -8.81 -12.55
N LYS A 10 4.32 -7.91 -12.83
CA LYS A 10 4.06 -7.42 -14.18
C LYS A 10 4.22 -5.92 -14.28
N PRO A 11 5.13 -5.44 -15.14
CA PRO A 11 5.39 -4.00 -15.27
C PRO A 11 4.15 -3.17 -15.59
N THR A 12 3.26 -3.69 -16.45
CA THR A 12 2.08 -2.94 -16.87
C THR A 12 1.14 -2.65 -15.72
N ASP A 13 0.98 -3.60 -14.80
CA ASP A 13 0.12 -3.41 -13.64
C ASP A 13 0.71 -2.37 -12.69
N ILE A 14 2.02 -2.42 -12.55
CA ILE A 14 2.72 -1.54 -11.63
C ILE A 14 2.73 -0.10 -12.12
N GLU A 15 2.83 0.12 -13.43
CA GLU A 15 2.82 1.46 -14.00
C GLU A 15 1.54 2.22 -13.65
N GLY A 16 0.40 1.55 -13.77
CA GLY A 16 -0.88 2.16 -13.40
C GLY A 16 -0.93 2.51 -11.93
N LEU A 17 -0.37 1.64 -11.11
CA LEU A 17 -0.35 1.85 -9.68
C LEU A 17 0.55 3.02 -9.30
N GLU A 18 1.74 3.11 -9.91
CA GLU A 18 2.65 4.21 -9.68
C GLU A 18 2.00 5.55 -10.01
N LYS A 19 1.32 5.60 -11.15
CA LYS A 19 0.65 6.82 -11.59
C LYS A 19 -0.43 7.23 -10.61
N MET A 20 -1.22 6.29 -10.17
CA MET A 20 -2.30 6.53 -9.24
C MET A 20 -1.79 7.03 -7.89
N LEU A 21 -0.72 6.41 -7.39
CA LEU A 21 -0.10 6.83 -6.14
C LEU A 21 0.46 8.25 -6.25
N CYS A 22 1.11 8.55 -7.36
CA CYS A 22 1.67 9.86 -7.59
C CYS A 22 0.57 10.92 -7.59
N GLU A 23 -0.55 10.64 -8.24
CA GLU A 23 -1.68 11.56 -8.28
C GLU A 23 -2.25 11.80 -6.90
N ILE A 24 -2.47 10.73 -6.14
CA ILE A 24 -3.05 10.84 -4.80
C ILE A 24 -2.16 11.67 -3.88
N LEU A 25 -0.88 11.34 -3.83
CA LEU A 25 0.02 12.02 -2.93
C LEU A 25 0.21 13.49 -3.30
N THR A 26 0.32 13.78 -4.60
CA THR A 26 0.46 15.14 -5.07
C THR A 26 -0.77 15.97 -4.75
N GLU A 27 -1.97 15.41 -4.94
CA GLU A 27 -3.21 16.10 -4.63
C GLU A 27 -3.33 16.40 -3.14
N ASN A 28 -2.70 15.60 -2.31
CA ASN A 28 -2.72 15.78 -0.87
C ASN A 28 -1.48 16.50 -0.37
N ARG A 29 -0.78 17.16 -1.26
CA ARG A 29 0.38 18.00 -0.96
C ARG A 29 1.52 17.21 -0.32
N ARG A 30 1.66 15.96 -0.71
CA ARG A 30 2.77 15.10 -0.27
C ARG A 30 3.72 14.93 -1.43
N TRP A 31 5.00 14.90 -1.12
CA TRP A 31 6.03 14.72 -2.15
C TRP A 31 6.26 13.21 -2.29
N PRO A 32 5.86 12.61 -3.40
CA PRO A 32 6.01 11.16 -3.55
C PRO A 32 7.42 10.75 -3.94
N MET A 33 7.91 9.68 -3.33
CA MET A 33 9.12 9.03 -3.76
C MET A 33 8.79 7.55 -3.86
N ILE A 34 8.66 7.06 -5.09
CA ILE A 34 8.18 5.72 -5.35
C ILE A 34 9.30 4.87 -5.94
N HIS A 35 9.59 3.74 -5.29
CA HIS A 35 10.55 2.78 -5.77
C HIS A 35 9.81 1.51 -6.14
N THR A 36 10.20 0.89 -7.25
CA THR A 36 9.48 -0.26 -7.76
C THR A 36 10.46 -1.40 -8.04
N TYR A 37 10.08 -2.60 -7.60
CA TYR A 37 10.84 -3.82 -7.87
C TYR A 37 9.92 -4.81 -8.58
N ILE A 38 10.38 -5.32 -9.70
CA ILE A 38 9.61 -6.26 -10.52
C ILE A 38 10.30 -7.60 -10.47
N SER A 39 9.61 -8.60 -9.89
CA SER A 39 10.09 -9.98 -9.81
C SER A 39 11.45 -10.13 -9.14
N ASP A 40 11.86 -9.16 -8.34
CA ASP A 40 13.14 -9.21 -7.62
C ASP A 40 12.88 -9.00 -6.15
N LEU A 41 12.39 -10.04 -5.51
CA LEU A 41 12.00 -9.98 -4.11
C LEU A 41 13.19 -9.70 -3.19
N ASP A 42 14.34 -10.28 -3.51
CA ASP A 42 15.53 -10.07 -2.67
C ASP A 42 15.96 -8.62 -2.63
N ALA A 43 15.93 -7.95 -3.79
CA ALA A 43 16.28 -6.53 -3.86
C ALA A 43 15.25 -5.69 -3.10
N TYR A 44 13.97 -6.05 -3.21
CA TYR A 44 12.89 -5.37 -2.50
C TYR A 44 13.10 -5.47 -0.98
N LEU A 45 13.34 -6.68 -0.49
CA LEU A 45 13.53 -6.90 0.94
C LEU A 45 14.80 -6.20 1.45
N HIS A 46 15.85 -6.19 0.66
CA HIS A 46 17.08 -5.52 1.04
C HIS A 46 16.87 -4.01 1.17
N PHE A 47 16.15 -3.43 0.22
CA PHE A 47 15.86 -1.99 0.25
C PHE A 47 15.02 -1.63 1.47
N VAL A 48 13.98 -2.41 1.74
CA VAL A 48 13.07 -2.14 2.84
C VAL A 48 13.79 -2.22 4.19
N LYS A 49 14.72 -3.15 4.32
CA LYS A 49 15.43 -3.37 5.57
C LYS A 49 16.15 -2.12 6.07
N GLY A 50 16.65 -1.31 5.16
CA GLY A 50 17.36 -0.09 5.54
C GLY A 50 16.49 1.14 5.65
N ASN A 51 15.17 1.00 5.47
CA ASN A 51 14.27 2.16 5.39
C ASN A 51 12.99 1.91 6.19
N PRO A 52 13.03 2.11 7.51
CA PRO A 52 11.91 1.70 8.38
C PRO A 52 10.60 2.47 8.22
N TYR A 53 10.65 3.64 7.62
CA TYR A 53 9.45 4.47 7.49
C TYR A 53 8.80 4.41 6.11
N LEU A 54 8.99 3.32 5.40
CA LEU A 54 8.40 3.13 4.10
C LEU A 54 6.98 2.61 4.20
N ILE A 55 6.18 2.96 3.22
CA ILE A 55 4.92 2.27 3.00
C ILE A 55 5.22 1.18 1.98
N MET A 56 5.02 -0.06 2.37
CA MET A 56 5.28 -1.21 1.51
C MET A 56 4.00 -1.60 0.81
N LEU A 57 4.08 -1.79 -0.49
CA LEU A 57 2.93 -2.21 -1.28
C LEU A 57 3.32 -3.44 -2.08
N ALA A 58 2.53 -4.49 -1.99
CA ALA A 58 2.79 -5.72 -2.72
C ALA A 58 1.59 -6.07 -3.60
N TYR A 59 1.83 -6.20 -4.91
CA TYR A 59 0.81 -6.67 -5.82
C TYR A 59 1.19 -8.07 -6.29
N VAL A 60 0.73 -9.03 -5.53
CA VAL A 60 0.99 -10.46 -5.79
C VAL A 60 -0.25 -11.25 -5.41
N GLN A 61 -0.58 -12.27 -6.16
CA GLN A 61 -1.82 -13.01 -5.93
C GLN A 61 -1.60 -14.51 -5.89
N GLY A 62 -2.65 -15.20 -5.45
CA GLY A 62 -2.66 -16.65 -5.37
C GLY A 62 -1.79 -17.18 -4.27
N ARG A 63 -1.45 -18.46 -4.38
CA ARG A 63 -0.60 -19.12 -3.40
C ARG A 63 0.79 -18.51 -3.35
N GLN A 64 1.35 -18.21 -4.51
CA GLN A 64 2.66 -17.59 -4.58
C GLN A 64 2.64 -16.22 -3.90
N GLY A 65 1.53 -15.48 -4.08
CA GLY A 65 1.37 -14.19 -3.41
C GLY A 65 1.37 -14.33 -1.91
N VAL A 66 0.70 -15.34 -1.37
CA VAL A 66 0.68 -15.60 0.06
C VAL A 66 2.09 -15.84 0.57
N GLU A 67 2.86 -16.67 -0.14
CA GLU A 67 4.24 -16.96 0.27
C GLU A 67 5.12 -15.72 0.27
N ILE A 68 4.95 -14.87 -0.72
CA ILE A 68 5.71 -13.64 -0.82
C ILE A 68 5.37 -12.69 0.32
N VAL A 69 4.08 -12.49 0.57
CA VAL A 69 3.63 -11.59 1.65
C VAL A 69 4.07 -12.13 3.01
N GLU A 70 4.01 -13.43 3.19
CA GLU A 70 4.48 -14.06 4.42
C GLU A 70 5.95 -13.74 4.66
N LYS A 71 6.76 -13.88 3.61
CA LYS A 71 8.18 -13.59 3.69
C LYS A 71 8.44 -12.12 3.99
N ILE A 72 7.68 -11.24 3.34
CA ILE A 72 7.80 -9.80 3.61
C ILE A 72 7.48 -9.52 5.07
N ARG A 73 6.40 -10.12 5.58
CA ARG A 73 5.95 -9.89 6.94
C ARG A 73 6.92 -10.44 7.97
N GLU A 74 7.50 -11.60 7.70
CA GLU A 74 8.50 -12.17 8.60
C GLU A 74 9.72 -11.28 8.76
N ASN A 75 10.11 -10.64 7.68
CA ASN A 75 11.26 -9.75 7.71
C ASN A 75 10.95 -8.35 8.22
N ASN A 76 9.67 -7.97 8.20
CA ASN A 76 9.25 -6.61 8.57
C ASN A 76 7.92 -6.65 9.32
N PRO A 77 7.91 -7.19 10.54
CA PRO A 77 6.64 -7.44 11.25
C PRO A 77 5.85 -6.19 11.62
N ALA A 78 6.52 -5.05 11.76
CA ALA A 78 5.84 -3.82 12.17
C ALA A 78 5.64 -2.82 11.04
N ALA A 79 6.04 -3.16 9.82
CA ALA A 79 5.96 -2.22 8.72
C ALA A 79 4.52 -2.01 8.24
N SER A 80 4.26 -0.83 7.67
CA SER A 80 2.99 -0.56 7.00
C SER A 80 3.00 -1.31 5.67
N LEU A 81 2.11 -2.27 5.51
CA LEU A 81 2.08 -3.14 4.34
C LEU A 81 0.69 -3.18 3.74
N ILE A 82 0.59 -2.75 2.49
CA ILE A 82 -0.64 -2.85 1.71
C ILE A 82 -0.49 -4.02 0.76
N TRP A 83 -1.43 -4.95 0.81
CA TRP A 83 -1.43 -6.10 -0.10
C TRP A 83 -2.57 -5.95 -1.10
N LEU A 84 -2.24 -5.89 -2.38
CA LEU A 84 -3.22 -5.87 -3.46
C LEU A 84 -3.21 -7.22 -4.15
N SER A 85 -4.37 -7.86 -4.24
CA SER A 85 -4.45 -9.21 -4.79
C SER A 85 -5.86 -9.47 -5.30
N GLY A 86 -6.14 -10.73 -5.67
CA GLY A 86 -7.50 -11.17 -5.95
C GLY A 86 -8.25 -11.34 -4.64
N ARG A 87 -9.58 -11.31 -4.72
CA ARG A 87 -10.41 -11.38 -3.52
C ARG A 87 -10.28 -12.70 -2.77
N ASP A 88 -9.78 -13.73 -3.41
CA ASP A 88 -9.59 -15.04 -2.78
C ASP A 88 -8.48 -15.02 -1.73
N ASN A 89 -7.67 -13.96 -1.68
CA ASN A 89 -6.62 -13.83 -0.68
C ASN A 89 -7.03 -13.00 0.54
N ALA A 90 -8.28 -12.60 0.62
CA ALA A 90 -8.73 -11.74 1.72
C ALA A 90 -8.54 -12.37 3.09
N LEU A 91 -8.80 -13.66 3.21
CA LEU A 91 -8.66 -14.35 4.49
C LEU A 91 -7.20 -14.42 4.92
N GLU A 92 -6.30 -14.73 3.97
CA GLU A 92 -4.88 -14.77 4.27
C GLU A 92 -4.34 -13.41 4.68
N SER A 93 -4.90 -12.33 4.12
CA SER A 93 -4.45 -10.99 4.47
C SER A 93 -4.67 -10.72 5.96
N TRP A 94 -5.78 -11.21 6.48
CA TRP A 94 -6.09 -11.04 7.89
C TRP A 94 -5.14 -11.88 8.75
N ARG A 95 -4.91 -13.11 8.34
CA ARG A 95 -4.01 -14.01 9.05
C ARG A 95 -2.56 -13.49 9.07
N LEU A 96 -2.14 -12.86 7.97
CA LEU A 96 -0.77 -12.35 7.85
C LEU A 96 -0.58 -10.96 8.43
N HIS A 97 -1.65 -10.39 8.99
CA HIS A 97 -1.59 -9.08 9.65
C HIS A 97 -1.08 -7.96 8.76
N VAL A 98 -1.54 -7.94 7.50
CA VAL A 98 -1.20 -6.81 6.63
C VAL A 98 -1.95 -5.58 7.13
N THR A 99 -1.39 -4.42 6.88
CA THR A 99 -2.01 -3.17 7.34
C THR A 99 -3.32 -2.90 6.60
N ALA A 100 -3.35 -3.17 5.30
CA ALA A 100 -4.54 -2.99 4.50
C ALA A 100 -4.53 -3.96 3.32
N PHE A 101 -5.71 -4.43 2.93
CA PHE A 101 -5.85 -5.34 1.80
C PHE A 101 -6.83 -4.75 0.80
N GLY A 102 -6.46 -4.74 -0.48
CA GLY A 102 -7.32 -4.29 -1.54
C GLY A 102 -7.38 -5.30 -2.67
N VAL A 103 -8.46 -5.28 -3.42
CA VAL A 103 -8.65 -6.17 -4.55
C VAL A 103 -8.28 -5.43 -5.83
N PHE A 104 -7.38 -6.01 -6.60
CA PHE A 104 -6.93 -5.42 -7.84
C PHE A 104 -7.84 -5.86 -9.01
N PRO A 105 -8.17 -5.01 -9.96
CA PRO A 105 -7.69 -3.64 -10.14
C PRO A 105 -8.34 -2.68 -9.15
N THR A 106 -7.51 -1.79 -8.62
CA THR A 106 -7.92 -0.89 -7.55
C THR A 106 -8.27 0.47 -8.12
N LYS A 107 -9.36 1.05 -7.64
CA LYS A 107 -9.72 2.41 -8.03
C LYS A 107 -9.00 3.41 -7.14
N LYS A 108 -8.90 4.64 -7.64
CA LYS A 108 -8.20 5.70 -6.91
C LYS A 108 -8.76 5.89 -5.51
N GLU A 109 -10.08 5.91 -5.36
CA GLU A 109 -10.72 6.11 -4.06
C GLU A 109 -10.39 4.98 -3.10
N GLU A 110 -10.32 3.76 -3.61
CA GLU A 110 -9.97 2.60 -2.78
C GLU A 110 -8.52 2.68 -2.34
N LEU A 111 -7.64 3.08 -3.24
CA LEU A 111 -6.24 3.21 -2.89
C LEU A 111 -6.02 4.30 -1.84
N GLU A 112 -6.80 5.38 -1.92
CA GLU A 112 -6.77 6.41 -0.89
C GLU A 112 -7.12 5.84 0.47
N GLU A 113 -8.13 4.99 0.53
CA GLU A 113 -8.52 4.34 1.79
C GLU A 113 -7.40 3.45 2.34
N LEU A 114 -6.74 2.73 1.45
CA LEU A 114 -5.65 1.85 1.86
C LEU A 114 -4.47 2.64 2.41
N LEU A 115 -4.16 3.76 1.77
CA LEU A 115 -3.09 4.63 2.25
C LEU A 115 -3.44 5.24 3.60
N ALA A 116 -4.70 5.64 3.77
CA ALA A 116 -5.17 6.21 5.04
C ALA A 116 -5.08 5.19 6.17
N ALA A 117 -5.26 3.91 5.87
CA ALA A 117 -5.10 2.87 6.87
C ALA A 117 -3.66 2.77 7.37
N CYS A 118 -2.69 3.15 6.53
CA CYS A 118 -1.29 3.16 6.94
C CYS A 118 -0.99 4.39 7.78
N SER A 119 -1.54 5.54 7.39
CA SER A 119 -1.35 6.78 8.15
C SER A 119 -2.37 7.80 7.69
N GLU A 120 -3.28 8.18 8.56
CA GLU A 120 -4.29 9.17 8.22
C GLU A 120 -3.68 10.53 7.93
N SER A 121 -2.51 10.81 8.47
CA SER A 121 -1.87 12.09 8.22
C SER A 121 -1.35 12.24 6.79
N LEU A 122 -1.31 11.15 6.02
CA LEU A 122 -0.86 11.22 4.63
C LEU A 122 -1.80 12.00 3.74
N LEU A 123 -3.09 11.97 4.06
CA LEU A 123 -4.11 12.56 3.21
C LEU A 123 -4.86 13.65 3.95
N ASP A 124 -5.40 14.59 3.20
CA ASP A 124 -6.19 15.66 3.78
C ASP A 124 -7.63 15.20 4.09
N ARG A 125 -7.91 13.92 3.93
CA ARG A 125 -9.24 13.40 4.15
C ARG A 125 -9.73 13.52 5.58
N LYS A 126 -8.82 13.54 6.53
CA LYS A 126 -9.17 13.72 7.93
C LYS A 126 -9.87 15.05 8.11
N LYS A 127 -9.38 16.06 7.43
CA LYS A 127 -9.97 17.38 7.48
C LYS A 127 -11.37 17.37 6.89
N LYS A 128 -11.55 16.69 5.75
CA LYS A 128 -12.86 16.58 5.12
C LYS A 128 -13.84 15.83 6.01
N TYR A 129 -13.37 14.73 6.55
CA TYR A 129 -14.21 13.92 7.43
C TYR A 129 -14.65 14.70 8.66
N PHE A 130 -13.74 15.41 9.25
CA PHE A 130 -14.00 16.17 10.43
C PHE A 130 -15.08 17.25 10.18
N VAL A 131 -15.01 17.90 9.06
CA VAL A 131 -16.02 18.90 8.70
C VAL A 131 -17.40 18.27 8.59
N GLN A 132 -17.50 17.13 7.91
CA GLN A 132 -18.77 16.44 7.77
C GLN A 132 -19.35 16.01 9.11
N VAL A 133 -18.53 15.42 9.93
CA VAL A 133 -18.97 14.97 11.23
C VAL A 133 -19.35 16.14 12.11
N GLY A 134 -18.57 17.17 12.08
CA GLY A 134 -18.88 18.37 12.84
C GLY A 134 -20.23 18.94 12.51
N ASN A 135 -20.61 18.91 11.27
CA ASN A 135 -21.90 19.42 10.86
C ASN A 135 -23.06 18.56 11.31
N ARG A 136 -22.81 17.26 11.46
CA ARG A 136 -23.86 16.35 11.85
C ARG A 136 -23.98 16.16 13.32
N LEU A 137 -22.87 16.21 13.94
CA LEU A 137 -22.86 15.91 15.28
C LEU A 137 -23.37 16.84 16.11
N LYS A 138 -23.13 17.70 15.67
CA LYS A 138 -23.32 18.33 16.58
C LYS A 138 -24.10 18.83 16.68
#